data_261b8a3ad16a00dcc4741647eac5e1f6
#
_entry.id   261b8a3ad16a00dcc4741647eac5e1f6
#
_cell.length_a   1.000
_cell.length_b   1.000
_cell.length_c   1.000
_cell.angle_alpha   90.00
_cell.angle_beta   90.00
_cell.angle_gamma   90.00
#
_symmetry.space_group_name_H-M   'P 1'
#
loop_
_entity.id
_entity.type
_entity.pdbx_description
1 polymer ?
#
loop_
_entity_poly.entity_id
_entity_poly.type
_entity_poly.pdbx_seq_one_letter_code
_entity_poly.pdbx_strand_id
1 'polypeptide(L)'
;MEDLWSNWKDLFKDLEVQLHFANSMEVTNLDKAIENFQPFHFVVGIGGGRALDAAKYFAWQKNTKLFHVPTSMSVNAAFGQRAGVRVNSEVKYIGWTTPEAVYVDYDIIKSAPKIVNRSGICEIMCYHTAHLDWKYSTDQNKCEPKWSYNQEMVDEAKSVLAYLLEGMDDIKEVNDAGIKRLMDCNRWGGPAFHNNGWNPRPIEGMDHFVFYSLEYHTKKPFIHGQPVCLGIYVGSLMHNSKAEEMLDYIIKAGVDIRPEAMDITWDDVRTSLVN
;
A
#
# COMPACT_ATOMS: atom_id res chain seq x y z
N MET A 1 18.09 6.68 1.80
CA MET A 1 17.53 7.10 3.12
C MET A 1 18.61 7.72 4.02
N GLU A 2 19.78 7.08 4.17
CA GLU A 2 20.92 7.69 4.89
C GLU A 2 21.33 9.02 4.28
N ASP A 3 21.33 9.11 2.94
CA ASP A 3 21.62 10.34 2.20
C ASP A 3 20.59 11.46 2.50
N LEU A 4 19.29 11.12 2.61
CA LEU A 4 18.28 12.10 2.98
C LEU A 4 18.47 12.64 4.39
N TRP A 5 18.79 11.75 5.34
CA TRP A 5 19.08 12.19 6.69
C TRP A 5 20.30 13.11 6.75
N SER A 6 21.36 12.75 6.04
CA SER A 6 22.57 13.58 5.96
C SER A 6 22.31 15.00 5.49
N ASN A 7 21.33 15.16 4.57
CA ASN A 7 20.92 16.46 4.07
C ASN A 7 19.98 17.24 5.02
N TRP A 8 19.24 16.53 5.89
CA TRP A 8 18.21 17.15 6.71
C TRP A 8 18.55 17.27 8.19
N LYS A 9 19.60 16.58 8.69
CA LYS A 9 19.96 16.57 10.12
C LYS A 9 20.08 17.95 10.74
N ASP A 10 20.55 18.94 10.00
CA ASP A 10 20.73 20.30 10.48
C ASP A 10 19.40 21.04 10.71
N LEU A 11 18.31 20.60 10.07
CA LEU A 11 16.95 21.11 10.32
C LEU A 11 16.42 20.66 11.71
N PHE A 12 16.99 19.61 12.27
CA PHE A 12 16.59 19.03 13.56
C PHE A 12 17.59 19.30 14.69
N LYS A 13 18.56 20.19 14.49
CA LYS A 13 19.66 20.46 15.44
C LYS A 13 19.22 20.86 16.84
N ASP A 14 18.01 21.43 16.97
CA ASP A 14 17.42 21.86 18.25
C ASP A 14 16.54 20.77 18.89
N LEU A 15 16.49 19.58 18.30
CA LEU A 15 15.75 18.43 18.79
C LEU A 15 16.68 17.28 19.14
N GLU A 16 16.33 16.53 20.17
CA GLU A 16 16.95 15.24 20.46
C GLU A 16 16.34 14.17 19.55
N VAL A 17 17.11 13.70 18.56
CA VAL A 17 16.62 12.79 17.52
C VAL A 17 17.26 11.41 17.67
N GLN A 18 16.42 10.39 17.65
CA GLN A 18 16.82 8.99 17.55
C GLN A 18 16.40 8.44 16.20
N LEU A 19 17.29 7.77 15.49
CA LEU A 19 17.04 7.26 14.14
C LEU A 19 16.83 5.76 14.15
N HIS A 20 15.84 5.33 13.34
CA HIS A 20 15.69 3.92 13.00
C HIS A 20 15.50 3.78 11.47
N PHE A 21 16.31 2.92 10.87
CA PHE A 21 16.15 2.54 9.46
C PHE A 21 15.33 1.26 9.37
N ALA A 22 14.20 1.31 8.67
CA ALA A 22 13.25 0.21 8.53
C ALA A 22 13.79 -0.91 7.61
N ASN A 23 14.93 -1.51 7.98
CA ASN A 23 15.58 -2.58 7.23
C ASN A 23 14.86 -3.91 7.35
N SER A 24 14.11 -4.13 8.44
CA SER A 24 13.28 -5.30 8.67
C SER A 24 11.90 -4.85 9.16
N MET A 25 10.85 -5.55 8.70
CA MET A 25 9.48 -5.39 9.18
C MET A 25 9.03 -6.56 10.07
N GLU A 26 9.93 -7.48 10.43
CA GLU A 26 9.62 -8.52 11.42
C GLU A 26 9.37 -7.90 12.79
N VAL A 27 8.26 -8.28 13.41
CA VAL A 27 7.82 -7.74 14.70
C VAL A 27 8.91 -7.88 15.77
N THR A 28 9.60 -9.03 15.81
CA THR A 28 10.68 -9.27 16.76
C THR A 28 11.85 -8.29 16.62
N ASN A 29 12.11 -7.78 15.40
CA ASN A 29 13.15 -6.78 15.18
C ASN A 29 12.66 -5.37 15.50
N LEU A 30 11.39 -5.07 15.24
CA LEU A 30 10.78 -3.80 15.62
C LEU A 30 10.67 -3.66 17.14
N ASP A 31 10.33 -4.73 17.86
CA ASP A 31 10.28 -4.75 19.32
C ASP A 31 11.65 -4.48 19.93
N LYS A 32 12.70 -5.18 19.44
CA LYS A 32 14.07 -4.92 19.88
C LYS A 32 14.53 -3.48 19.62
N ALA A 33 14.10 -2.89 18.50
CA ALA A 33 14.43 -1.49 18.23
C ALA A 33 13.77 -0.56 19.25
N ILE A 34 12.49 -0.80 19.55
CA ILE A 34 11.71 0.01 20.49
C ILE A 34 12.23 -0.08 21.94
N GLU A 35 12.74 -1.24 22.34
CA GLU A 35 13.34 -1.43 23.67
C GLU A 35 14.63 -0.61 23.85
N ASN A 36 15.34 -0.35 22.76
CA ASN A 36 16.60 0.41 22.77
C ASN A 36 16.40 1.93 22.67
N PHE A 37 15.19 2.40 22.36
CA PHE A 37 14.93 3.84 22.30
C PHE A 37 14.81 4.44 23.70
N GLN A 38 15.44 5.60 23.87
CA GLN A 38 15.12 6.49 24.99
C GLN A 38 13.68 7.01 24.86
N PRO A 39 13.03 7.45 25.94
CA PRO A 39 11.71 8.05 25.86
C PRO A 39 11.64 9.18 24.81
N PHE A 40 10.57 9.20 24.02
CA PHE A 40 10.35 10.20 22.98
C PHE A 40 8.89 10.71 22.98
N HIS A 41 8.66 11.90 22.43
CA HIS A 41 7.36 12.56 22.46
C HIS A 41 6.52 12.31 21.22
N PHE A 42 7.13 12.02 20.07
CA PHE A 42 6.46 11.75 18.80
C PHE A 42 7.36 10.94 17.86
N VAL A 43 6.75 10.34 16.86
CA VAL A 43 7.43 9.61 15.79
C VAL A 43 7.19 10.33 14.46
N VAL A 44 8.23 10.45 13.66
CA VAL A 44 8.14 10.91 12.26
C VAL A 44 8.55 9.77 11.35
N GLY A 45 7.61 9.26 10.55
CA GLY A 45 7.88 8.29 9.50
C GLY A 45 8.25 9.01 8.21
N ILE A 46 9.49 8.82 7.73
CA ILE A 46 9.98 9.43 6.49
C ILE A 46 10.40 8.31 5.55
N GLY A 47 9.71 8.14 4.42
CA GLY A 47 10.04 7.10 3.46
C GLY A 47 8.88 6.54 2.68
N GLY A 48 9.10 5.38 2.07
CA GLY A 48 8.04 4.57 1.47
C GLY A 48 7.31 3.72 2.51
N GLY A 49 6.42 2.83 2.06
CA GLY A 49 5.52 2.05 2.91
C GLY A 49 6.18 1.43 4.14
N ARG A 50 7.34 0.77 3.99
CA ARG A 50 8.05 0.14 5.13
C ARG A 50 8.41 1.12 6.23
N ALA A 51 8.91 2.29 5.90
CA ALA A 51 9.30 3.30 6.90
C ALA A 51 8.06 3.88 7.60
N LEU A 52 6.97 4.11 6.84
CA LEU A 52 5.72 4.61 7.39
C LEU A 52 5.04 3.57 8.29
N ASP A 53 5.07 2.29 7.91
CA ASP A 53 4.53 1.20 8.73
C ASP A 53 5.34 0.97 10.00
N ALA A 54 6.67 1.03 9.96
CA ALA A 54 7.51 0.99 11.15
C ALA A 54 7.22 2.16 12.09
N ALA A 55 7.03 3.36 11.55
CA ALA A 55 6.66 4.54 12.34
C ALA A 55 5.28 4.38 13.00
N LYS A 56 4.29 3.83 12.28
CA LYS A 56 2.97 3.48 12.86
C LYS A 56 3.12 2.49 14.01
N TYR A 57 3.93 1.45 13.79
CA TYR A 57 4.19 0.43 14.81
C TYR A 57 4.75 1.04 16.10
N PHE A 58 5.78 1.88 15.97
CA PHE A 58 6.42 2.53 17.11
C PHE A 58 5.49 3.52 17.83
N ALA A 59 4.75 4.32 17.08
CA ALA A 59 3.79 5.26 17.64
C ALA A 59 2.67 4.54 18.39
N TRP A 60 2.15 3.44 17.83
CA TRP A 60 1.14 2.60 18.47
C TRP A 60 1.66 1.97 19.76
N GLN A 61 2.83 1.32 19.73
CA GLN A 61 3.41 0.66 20.89
C GLN A 61 3.70 1.61 22.05
N LYS A 62 4.09 2.84 21.74
CA LYS A 62 4.41 3.86 22.74
C LYS A 62 3.27 4.84 23.02
N ASN A 63 2.12 4.64 22.36
CA ASN A 63 0.95 5.52 22.47
C ASN A 63 1.34 7.01 22.34
N THR A 64 2.03 7.35 21.26
CA THR A 64 2.56 8.70 21.01
C THR A 64 2.10 9.24 19.66
N LYS A 65 2.31 10.54 19.44
CA LYS A 65 1.96 11.21 18.19
C LYS A 65 2.76 10.70 17.02
N LEU A 66 2.13 10.65 15.85
CA LEU A 66 2.72 10.20 14.60
C LEU A 66 2.59 11.28 13.53
N PHE A 67 3.67 11.48 12.78
CA PHE A 67 3.69 12.32 11.58
C PHE A 67 4.28 11.52 10.41
N HIS A 68 3.74 11.70 9.21
CA HIS A 68 4.23 11.02 8.01
C HIS A 68 4.75 12.01 6.97
N VAL A 69 5.89 11.65 6.36
CA VAL A 69 6.47 12.29 5.18
C VAL A 69 6.74 11.20 4.14
N PRO A 70 5.74 10.83 3.30
CA PRO A 70 5.93 9.84 2.26
C PRO A 70 6.94 10.33 1.23
N THR A 71 7.89 9.48 0.85
CA THR A 71 8.86 9.76 -0.22
C THR A 71 8.55 9.04 -1.53
N SER A 72 7.45 8.30 -1.57
CA SER A 72 6.91 7.65 -2.77
C SER A 72 5.40 7.41 -2.60
N MET A 73 4.73 7.16 -3.71
CA MET A 73 3.28 6.89 -3.77
C MET A 73 2.97 5.40 -3.98
N SER A 74 3.90 4.50 -3.65
CA SER A 74 3.81 3.08 -4.01
C SER A 74 2.71 2.30 -3.31
N VAL A 75 2.24 2.79 -2.16
CA VAL A 75 1.23 2.16 -1.31
C VAL A 75 0.47 3.20 -0.50
N ASN A 76 -0.70 2.82 0.03
CA ASN A 76 -1.56 3.68 0.85
C ASN A 76 -1.09 3.84 2.31
N ALA A 77 0.07 3.30 2.68
CA ALA A 77 0.59 3.26 4.06
C ALA A 77 0.66 4.63 4.75
N ALA A 78 0.76 5.73 3.99
CA ALA A 78 0.78 7.09 4.54
C ALA A 78 -0.54 7.44 5.27
N PHE A 79 -1.65 6.88 4.85
CA PHE A 79 -3.00 7.20 5.33
C PHE A 79 -3.65 6.06 6.10
N GLY A 80 -3.20 4.81 5.90
CA GLY A 80 -3.71 3.64 6.60
C GLY A 80 -3.37 3.68 8.11
N GLN A 81 -4.29 3.18 8.93
CA GLN A 81 -4.18 3.24 10.41
C GLN A 81 -3.50 2.02 11.02
N ARG A 82 -3.30 0.94 10.28
CA ARG A 82 -2.60 -0.26 10.75
C ARG A 82 -1.22 -0.38 10.12
N ALA A 83 -0.30 -0.95 10.88
CA ALA A 83 1.05 -1.20 10.41
C ALA A 83 1.13 -2.56 9.70
N GLY A 84 1.58 -2.55 8.47
CA GLY A 84 1.89 -3.75 7.70
C GLY A 84 3.26 -4.31 8.11
N VAL A 85 3.26 -5.30 9.00
CA VAL A 85 4.46 -5.93 9.55
C VAL A 85 4.63 -7.36 9.07
N ARG A 86 5.67 -8.03 9.51
CA ARG A 86 5.88 -9.47 9.29
C ARG A 86 5.88 -10.21 10.62
N VAL A 87 5.15 -11.32 10.67
CA VAL A 87 5.16 -12.28 11.77
C VAL A 87 5.49 -13.63 11.17
N ASN A 88 6.68 -14.14 11.44
CA ASN A 88 7.20 -15.35 10.80
C ASN A 88 7.21 -15.28 9.27
N SER A 89 7.63 -14.14 8.74
CA SER A 89 7.66 -13.81 7.30
C SER A 89 6.28 -13.66 6.63
N GLU A 90 5.18 -13.74 7.36
CA GLU A 90 3.83 -13.48 6.84
C GLU A 90 3.40 -12.04 7.08
N VAL A 91 2.75 -11.43 6.10
CA VAL A 91 2.16 -10.09 6.24
C VAL A 91 1.04 -10.11 7.28
N LYS A 92 1.13 -9.21 8.26
CA LYS A 92 0.07 -8.98 9.24
C LYS A 92 -0.14 -7.48 9.41
N TYR A 93 -1.39 -7.07 9.47
CA TYR A 93 -1.77 -5.69 9.77
C TYR A 93 -2.14 -5.58 11.23
N ILE A 94 -1.29 -4.91 12.03
CA ILE A 94 -1.44 -4.82 13.47
C ILE A 94 -1.41 -3.38 13.98
N GLY A 95 -1.86 -3.20 15.22
CA GLY A 95 -1.93 -1.89 15.85
C GLY A 95 -3.08 -1.05 15.32
N TRP A 96 -3.19 0.16 15.88
CA TRP A 96 -4.14 1.18 15.46
C TRP A 96 -3.60 2.55 15.83
N THR A 97 -3.15 3.31 14.84
CA THR A 97 -2.70 4.68 15.05
C THR A 97 -2.96 5.52 13.80
N THR A 98 -3.36 6.75 13.99
CA THR A 98 -3.62 7.70 12.92
C THR A 98 -2.54 8.77 12.95
N PRO A 99 -1.91 9.13 11.84
CA PRO A 99 -0.99 10.25 11.82
C PRO A 99 -1.74 11.56 12.10
N GLU A 100 -1.14 12.41 12.93
CA GLU A 100 -1.61 13.78 13.19
C GLU A 100 -1.59 14.62 11.90
N ALA A 101 -0.57 14.39 11.07
CA ALA A 101 -0.46 15.00 9.75
C ALA A 101 0.35 14.12 8.79
N VAL A 102 0.02 14.23 7.50
CA VAL A 102 0.80 13.67 6.38
C VAL A 102 1.29 14.84 5.52
N TYR A 103 2.60 15.01 5.45
CA TYR A 103 3.24 16.07 4.68
C TYR A 103 3.70 15.48 3.34
N VAL A 104 3.05 15.87 2.25
CA VAL A 104 3.37 15.42 0.90
C VAL A 104 4.16 16.50 0.18
N ASP A 105 5.47 16.28 0.05
CA ASP A 105 6.35 17.12 -0.75
C ASP A 105 6.48 16.52 -2.15
N TYR A 106 6.05 17.27 -3.16
CA TYR A 106 5.99 16.79 -4.54
C TYR A 106 7.39 16.60 -5.14
N ASP A 107 8.37 17.42 -4.76
CA ASP A 107 9.73 17.29 -5.28
C ASP A 107 10.42 16.06 -4.69
N ILE A 108 10.17 15.76 -3.43
CA ILE A 108 10.61 14.51 -2.80
C ILE A 108 9.98 13.30 -3.52
N ILE A 109 8.67 13.31 -3.74
CA ILE A 109 7.98 12.23 -4.46
C ILE A 109 8.56 12.05 -5.87
N LYS A 110 8.77 13.13 -6.63
CA LYS A 110 9.34 13.08 -7.97
C LYS A 110 10.77 12.55 -7.99
N SER A 111 11.52 12.68 -6.90
CA SER A 111 12.89 12.16 -6.78
C SER A 111 12.97 10.65 -6.70
N ALA A 112 11.88 9.98 -6.33
CA ALA A 112 11.82 8.51 -6.30
C ALA A 112 11.74 7.95 -7.74
N PRO A 113 12.21 6.69 -7.96
CA PRO A 113 12.07 6.05 -9.26
C PRO A 113 10.62 6.05 -9.74
N LYS A 114 10.37 6.52 -10.98
CA LYS A 114 9.01 6.65 -11.53
C LYS A 114 8.20 5.35 -11.43
N ILE A 115 8.85 4.17 -11.62
CA ILE A 115 8.17 2.88 -11.51
C ILE A 115 7.60 2.64 -10.11
N VAL A 116 8.29 3.07 -9.07
CA VAL A 116 7.82 2.95 -7.68
C VAL A 116 6.57 3.81 -7.47
N ASN A 117 6.58 5.06 -7.95
CA ASN A 117 5.43 5.95 -7.85
C ASN A 117 4.23 5.45 -8.67
N ARG A 118 4.47 5.05 -9.92
CA ARG A 118 3.44 4.52 -10.83
C ARG A 118 2.78 3.26 -10.29
N SER A 119 3.55 2.40 -9.63
CA SER A 119 3.03 1.15 -9.08
C SER A 119 1.91 1.35 -8.05
N GLY A 120 1.85 2.51 -7.40
CA GLY A 120 0.81 2.84 -6.43
C GLY A 120 -0.63 2.89 -6.96
N ILE A 121 -0.82 2.89 -8.29
CA ILE A 121 -2.16 2.76 -8.89
C ILE A 121 -2.86 1.47 -8.45
N CYS A 122 -2.09 0.44 -8.09
CA CYS A 122 -2.63 -0.84 -7.65
C CYS A 122 -3.58 -0.70 -6.47
N GLU A 123 -3.29 0.21 -5.53
CA GLU A 123 -4.06 0.45 -4.31
C GLU A 123 -5.48 1.00 -4.57
N ILE A 124 -5.73 1.47 -5.78
CA ILE A 124 -7.04 1.97 -6.20
C ILE A 124 -7.63 1.10 -7.31
N MET A 125 -6.83 0.61 -8.24
CA MET A 125 -7.31 -0.26 -9.31
C MET A 125 -7.86 -1.59 -8.77
N CYS A 126 -7.32 -2.07 -7.61
CA CYS A 126 -7.84 -3.25 -6.92
C CYS A 126 -9.30 -3.11 -6.46
N TYR A 127 -9.85 -1.90 -6.34
CA TYR A 127 -11.27 -1.71 -6.03
C TYR A 127 -12.19 -2.36 -7.08
N HIS A 128 -11.70 -2.51 -8.33
CA HIS A 128 -12.43 -3.21 -9.38
C HIS A 128 -12.63 -4.70 -9.04
N THR A 129 -11.57 -5.40 -8.67
CA THR A 129 -11.61 -6.84 -8.36
C THR A 129 -12.14 -7.11 -6.95
N ALA A 130 -11.78 -6.28 -5.98
CA ALA A 130 -12.19 -6.43 -4.59
C ALA A 130 -13.71 -6.45 -4.40
N HIS A 131 -14.45 -5.53 -5.05
CA HIS A 131 -15.91 -5.55 -4.93
C HIS A 131 -16.56 -6.74 -5.64
N LEU A 132 -15.96 -7.28 -6.70
CA LEU A 132 -16.43 -8.49 -7.39
C LEU A 132 -16.24 -9.72 -6.49
N ASP A 133 -15.08 -9.85 -5.86
CA ASP A 133 -14.79 -10.90 -4.87
C ASP A 133 -15.71 -10.80 -3.66
N TRP A 134 -15.95 -9.59 -3.16
CA TRP A 134 -16.86 -9.35 -2.05
C TRP A 134 -18.29 -9.74 -2.40
N LYS A 135 -18.78 -9.33 -3.56
CA LYS A 135 -20.09 -9.71 -4.07
C LYS A 135 -20.22 -11.22 -4.25
N TYR A 136 -19.21 -11.86 -4.88
CA TYR A 136 -19.17 -13.30 -5.09
C TYR A 136 -19.19 -14.06 -3.76
N SER A 137 -18.37 -13.67 -2.78
CA SER A 137 -18.36 -14.33 -1.46
C SER A 137 -19.70 -14.17 -0.73
N THR A 138 -20.37 -13.04 -0.91
CA THR A 138 -21.69 -12.79 -0.35
C THR A 138 -22.76 -13.69 -1.00
N ASP A 139 -22.77 -13.77 -2.33
CA ASP A 139 -23.72 -14.60 -3.08
C ASP A 139 -23.53 -16.10 -2.80
N GLN A 140 -22.31 -16.51 -2.46
CA GLN A 140 -21.99 -17.89 -2.05
C GLN A 140 -22.22 -18.15 -0.53
N ASN A 141 -22.73 -17.19 0.22
CA ASN A 141 -22.86 -17.26 1.68
C ASN A 141 -21.55 -17.56 2.41
N LYS A 142 -20.42 -17.09 1.88
CA LYS A 142 -19.07 -17.28 2.45
C LYS A 142 -18.53 -15.99 3.08
N CYS A 143 -19.24 -14.88 2.97
CA CYS A 143 -18.85 -13.64 3.61
C CYS A 143 -19.12 -13.68 5.11
N GLU A 144 -18.14 -13.25 5.92
CA GLU A 144 -18.34 -13.14 7.35
C GLU A 144 -19.39 -12.03 7.66
N PRO A 145 -20.31 -12.27 8.64
CA PRO A 145 -21.38 -11.31 8.95
C PRO A 145 -20.88 -9.89 9.25
N LYS A 146 -19.71 -9.78 9.91
CA LYS A 146 -19.09 -8.47 10.23
C LYS A 146 -18.66 -7.68 8.99
N TRP A 147 -18.53 -8.34 7.84
CA TRP A 147 -18.14 -7.77 6.56
C TRP A 147 -19.25 -7.92 5.49
N SER A 148 -20.49 -7.82 5.91
CA SER A 148 -21.65 -7.85 4.99
C SER A 148 -21.46 -6.88 3.84
N TYR A 149 -21.87 -7.30 2.64
CA TYR A 149 -21.76 -6.47 1.43
C TYR A 149 -22.47 -5.13 1.60
N ASN A 150 -21.80 -4.06 1.25
CA ASN A 150 -22.28 -2.70 1.36
C ASN A 150 -22.17 -2.00 -0.01
N GLN A 151 -23.32 -1.78 -0.65
CA GLN A 151 -23.36 -1.18 -1.97
C GLN A 151 -22.89 0.27 -1.98
N GLU A 152 -23.16 1.05 -0.93
CA GLU A 152 -22.73 2.44 -0.83
C GLU A 152 -21.19 2.54 -0.83
N MET A 153 -20.49 1.70 -0.05
CA MET A 153 -19.03 1.63 -0.06
C MET A 153 -18.49 1.23 -1.43
N VAL A 154 -19.15 0.31 -2.13
CA VAL A 154 -18.76 -0.09 -3.49
C VAL A 154 -18.92 1.07 -4.46
N ASP A 155 -19.99 1.84 -4.36
CA ASP A 155 -20.24 2.98 -5.25
C ASP A 155 -19.25 4.12 -4.99
N GLU A 156 -18.88 4.37 -3.74
CA GLU A 156 -17.79 5.28 -3.38
C GLU A 156 -16.45 4.80 -3.97
N ALA A 157 -16.09 3.52 -3.77
CA ALA A 157 -14.85 2.94 -4.30
C ALA A 157 -14.78 3.06 -5.84
N LYS A 158 -15.89 2.79 -6.53
CA LYS A 158 -15.99 2.98 -7.99
C LYS A 158 -15.80 4.43 -8.41
N SER A 159 -16.30 5.37 -7.64
CA SER A 159 -16.13 6.81 -7.92
C SER A 159 -14.68 7.23 -7.77
N VAL A 160 -13.98 6.73 -6.75
CA VAL A 160 -12.54 6.96 -6.56
C VAL A 160 -11.72 6.30 -7.66
N LEU A 161 -12.06 5.08 -8.06
CA LEU A 161 -11.42 4.41 -9.20
C LEU A 161 -11.61 5.21 -10.49
N ALA A 162 -12.82 5.66 -10.80
CA ALA A 162 -13.08 6.48 -11.99
C ALA A 162 -12.23 7.76 -11.98
N TYR A 163 -12.16 8.44 -10.84
CA TYR A 163 -11.31 9.62 -10.67
C TYR A 163 -9.83 9.31 -10.92
N LEU A 164 -9.30 8.16 -10.44
CA LEU A 164 -7.93 7.74 -10.75
C LEU A 164 -7.72 7.58 -12.26
N LEU A 165 -8.62 6.83 -12.92
CA LEU A 165 -8.47 6.45 -14.33
C LEU A 165 -8.44 7.65 -15.29
N GLU A 166 -9.13 8.74 -14.97
CA GLU A 166 -9.10 9.98 -15.74
C GLU A 166 -7.70 10.64 -15.79
N GLY A 167 -6.85 10.38 -14.80
CA GLY A 167 -5.54 11.04 -14.65
C GLY A 167 -4.34 10.15 -14.92
N MET A 168 -4.51 9.02 -15.63
CA MET A 168 -3.43 8.05 -15.83
C MET A 168 -2.19 8.62 -16.54
N ASP A 169 -2.36 9.57 -17.46
CA ASP A 169 -1.23 10.20 -18.15
C ASP A 169 -0.39 11.05 -17.20
N ASP A 170 -1.04 11.82 -16.32
CA ASP A 170 -0.36 12.61 -15.30
C ASP A 170 0.36 11.73 -14.26
N ILE A 171 -0.26 10.61 -13.87
CA ILE A 171 0.33 9.62 -12.96
C ILE A 171 1.54 8.96 -13.62
N LYS A 172 1.45 8.61 -14.90
CA LYS A 172 2.59 8.07 -15.67
C LYS A 172 3.78 9.02 -15.67
N GLU A 173 3.53 10.31 -15.85
CA GLU A 173 4.59 11.32 -15.84
C GLU A 173 5.08 11.68 -14.43
N VAL A 174 4.35 11.30 -13.39
CA VAL A 174 4.63 11.65 -11.98
C VAL A 174 4.72 13.18 -11.84
N ASN A 175 3.84 13.90 -12.53
CA ASN A 175 3.73 15.36 -12.41
C ASN A 175 2.86 15.75 -11.20
N ASP A 176 2.75 17.03 -10.89
CA ASP A 176 2.01 17.53 -9.73
C ASP A 176 0.54 17.09 -9.73
N ALA A 177 -0.11 17.10 -10.88
CA ALA A 177 -1.51 16.68 -11.01
C ALA A 177 -1.65 15.17 -10.73
N GLY A 178 -0.75 14.34 -11.26
CA GLY A 178 -0.73 12.89 -11.02
C GLY A 178 -0.44 12.55 -9.56
N ILE A 179 0.53 13.24 -8.94
CA ILE A 179 0.85 13.06 -7.51
C ILE A 179 -0.38 13.41 -6.67
N LYS A 180 -0.95 14.59 -6.90
CA LYS A 180 -2.15 15.01 -6.15
C LYS A 180 -3.28 14.01 -6.29
N ARG A 181 -3.58 13.57 -7.51
CA ARG A 181 -4.67 12.62 -7.80
C ARG A 181 -4.48 11.29 -7.08
N LEU A 182 -3.30 10.69 -7.20
CA LEU A 182 -3.02 9.41 -6.56
C LEU A 182 -3.03 9.51 -5.02
N MET A 183 -2.52 10.61 -4.47
CA MET A 183 -2.58 10.86 -3.02
C MET A 183 -4.01 11.08 -2.52
N ASP A 184 -4.85 11.81 -3.27
CA ASP A 184 -6.27 11.99 -2.92
C ASP A 184 -7.01 10.63 -2.91
N CYS A 185 -6.76 9.77 -3.90
CA CYS A 185 -7.33 8.42 -3.94
C CYS A 185 -6.86 7.57 -2.76
N ASN A 186 -5.56 7.55 -2.48
CA ASN A 186 -4.99 6.81 -1.35
C ASN A 186 -5.53 7.31 0.00
N ARG A 187 -5.81 8.60 0.12
CA ARG A 187 -6.42 9.18 1.33
C ARG A 187 -7.82 8.64 1.57
N TRP A 188 -8.60 8.38 0.53
CA TRP A 188 -9.90 7.73 0.68
C TRP A 188 -9.72 6.27 1.12
N GLY A 189 -8.88 5.49 0.42
CA GLY A 189 -8.67 4.06 0.69
C GLY A 189 -8.11 3.77 2.08
N GLY A 190 -7.19 4.60 2.55
CA GLY A 190 -6.60 4.43 3.88
C GLY A 190 -7.63 4.40 5.02
N PRO A 191 -8.44 5.45 5.23
CA PRO A 191 -9.48 5.50 6.26
C PRO A 191 -10.74 4.67 5.95
N ALA A 192 -11.07 4.43 4.70
CA ALA A 192 -12.35 3.81 4.29
C ALA A 192 -12.61 2.47 4.99
N PHE A 193 -11.59 1.65 5.18
CA PHE A 193 -11.73 0.42 5.92
C PHE A 193 -11.90 0.62 7.41
N HIS A 194 -11.36 1.70 7.95
CA HIS A 194 -11.26 1.92 9.37
C HIS A 194 -12.51 2.59 9.93
N ASN A 195 -13.15 3.46 9.17
CA ASN A 195 -14.39 4.12 9.56
C ASN A 195 -15.54 3.13 9.79
N ASN A 196 -15.46 1.95 9.20
CA ASN A 196 -16.44 0.86 9.33
C ASN A 196 -15.89 -0.33 10.14
N GLY A 197 -14.95 -0.11 11.05
CA GLY A 197 -14.46 -1.12 11.98
C GLY A 197 -13.56 -2.17 11.34
N TRP A 198 -12.62 -1.78 10.48
CA TRP A 198 -11.73 -2.69 9.75
C TRP A 198 -12.48 -3.61 8.77
N ASN A 199 -12.87 -3.08 7.65
CA ASN A 199 -13.42 -3.87 6.55
C ASN A 199 -12.52 -3.76 5.31
N PRO A 200 -11.66 -4.74 5.01
CA PRO A 200 -10.77 -4.70 3.84
C PRO A 200 -11.50 -5.01 2.52
N ARG A 201 -12.72 -5.52 2.57
CA ARG A 201 -13.45 -6.03 1.41
C ARG A 201 -13.62 -5.06 0.25
N PRO A 202 -13.88 -3.74 0.45
CA PRO A 202 -14.04 -2.83 -0.68
C PRO A 202 -12.75 -2.50 -1.42
N ILE A 203 -11.57 -2.81 -0.84
CA ILE A 203 -10.29 -2.35 -1.38
C ILE A 203 -9.22 -3.45 -1.51
N GLU A 204 -9.48 -4.66 -1.04
CA GLU A 204 -8.54 -5.77 -1.07
C GLU A 204 -9.27 -7.06 -1.42
N GLY A 205 -8.87 -7.71 -2.49
CA GLY A 205 -9.41 -8.96 -2.99
C GLY A 205 -8.31 -9.93 -3.39
N MET A 206 -8.61 -10.81 -4.34
CA MET A 206 -7.64 -11.78 -4.85
C MET A 206 -6.38 -11.13 -5.43
N ASP A 207 -6.47 -9.87 -5.87
CA ASP A 207 -5.35 -9.07 -6.34
C ASP A 207 -4.18 -9.05 -5.33
N HIS A 208 -4.46 -8.75 -4.07
CA HIS A 208 -3.48 -8.78 -2.99
C HIS A 208 -3.09 -10.21 -2.59
N PHE A 209 -4.00 -11.18 -2.68
CA PHE A 209 -3.63 -12.58 -2.42
C PHE A 209 -2.63 -13.12 -3.43
N VAL A 210 -2.68 -12.69 -4.69
CA VAL A 210 -1.65 -13.01 -5.69
C VAL A 210 -0.29 -12.47 -5.25
N PHE A 211 -0.23 -11.23 -4.77
CA PHE A 211 1.01 -10.66 -4.22
C PHE A 211 1.51 -11.45 -3.01
N TYR A 212 0.66 -11.70 -2.02
CA TYR A 212 1.06 -12.46 -0.81
C TYR A 212 1.56 -13.86 -1.15
N SER A 213 0.89 -14.55 -2.07
CA SER A 213 1.27 -15.87 -2.51
C SER A 213 2.60 -15.86 -3.26
N LEU A 214 2.82 -14.91 -4.17
CA LEU A 214 4.10 -14.73 -4.86
C LEU A 214 5.24 -14.45 -3.88
N GLU A 215 5.07 -13.52 -2.94
CA GLU A 215 6.07 -13.21 -1.91
C GLU A 215 6.39 -14.46 -1.06
N TYR A 216 5.36 -15.21 -0.67
CA TYR A 216 5.51 -16.41 0.14
C TYR A 216 6.27 -17.53 -0.59
N HIS A 217 5.92 -17.82 -1.84
CA HIS A 217 6.53 -18.93 -2.60
C HIS A 217 7.93 -18.59 -3.14
N THR A 218 8.11 -17.39 -3.65
CA THR A 218 9.39 -16.99 -4.24
C THR A 218 10.42 -16.48 -3.24
N LYS A 219 9.98 -16.03 -2.07
CA LYS A 219 10.80 -15.33 -1.05
C LYS A 219 11.54 -14.10 -1.61
N LYS A 220 11.01 -13.52 -2.69
CA LYS A 220 11.56 -12.33 -3.33
C LYS A 220 10.84 -11.07 -2.89
N PRO A 221 11.55 -9.94 -2.76
CA PRO A 221 10.91 -8.64 -2.60
C PRO A 221 10.37 -8.15 -3.95
N PHE A 222 9.18 -7.55 -3.95
CA PHE A 222 8.56 -6.95 -5.13
C PHE A 222 8.39 -5.45 -4.99
N ILE A 223 8.31 -4.74 -6.11
CA ILE A 223 7.61 -3.47 -6.17
C ILE A 223 6.13 -3.81 -6.05
N HIS A 224 5.54 -3.56 -4.89
CA HIS A 224 4.21 -4.04 -4.47
C HIS A 224 3.15 -4.00 -5.58
N GLY A 225 3.08 -2.89 -6.30
CA GLY A 225 2.05 -2.71 -7.33
C GLY A 225 2.19 -3.60 -8.56
N GLN A 226 3.36 -4.18 -8.86
CA GLN A 226 3.48 -5.07 -10.01
C GLN A 226 2.69 -6.37 -9.81
N PRO A 227 2.92 -7.17 -8.74
CA PRO A 227 2.14 -8.39 -8.53
C PRO A 227 0.67 -8.12 -8.18
N VAL A 228 0.34 -7.00 -7.52
CA VAL A 228 -1.07 -6.63 -7.29
C VAL A 228 -1.76 -6.30 -8.61
N CYS A 229 -1.14 -5.54 -9.51
CA CYS A 229 -1.69 -5.28 -10.85
C CYS A 229 -1.84 -6.56 -11.68
N LEU A 230 -0.92 -7.53 -11.54
CA LEU A 230 -1.10 -8.86 -12.13
C LEU A 230 -2.36 -9.54 -11.55
N GLY A 231 -2.53 -9.47 -10.25
CA GLY A 231 -3.71 -10.00 -9.57
C GLY A 231 -5.02 -9.32 -10.00
N ILE A 232 -4.99 -8.01 -10.25
CA ILE A 232 -6.14 -7.26 -10.80
C ILE A 232 -6.50 -7.79 -12.19
N TYR A 233 -5.51 -8.00 -13.08
CA TYR A 233 -5.75 -8.55 -14.41
C TYR A 233 -6.33 -9.97 -14.34
N VAL A 234 -5.72 -10.86 -13.56
CA VAL A 234 -6.19 -12.23 -13.35
C VAL A 234 -7.59 -12.28 -12.75
N GLY A 235 -7.85 -11.45 -11.71
CA GLY A 235 -9.16 -11.34 -11.09
C GLY A 235 -10.24 -10.85 -12.03
N SER A 236 -9.91 -9.89 -12.87
CA SER A 236 -10.80 -9.39 -13.92
C SER A 236 -11.15 -10.48 -14.95
N LEU A 237 -10.18 -11.32 -15.32
CA LEU A 237 -10.43 -12.49 -16.19
C LEU A 237 -11.34 -13.52 -15.50
N MET A 238 -11.08 -13.83 -14.23
CA MET A 238 -11.88 -14.82 -13.47
C MET A 238 -13.34 -14.38 -13.31
N HIS A 239 -13.57 -13.09 -13.12
CA HIS A 239 -14.90 -12.52 -13.01
C HIS A 239 -15.53 -12.19 -14.39
N ASN A 240 -14.81 -12.42 -15.49
CA ASN A 240 -15.22 -12.02 -16.83
C ASN A 240 -15.65 -10.53 -16.88
N SER A 241 -14.86 -9.67 -16.26
CA SER A 241 -15.18 -8.26 -16.06
C SER A 241 -14.03 -7.35 -16.42
N LYS A 242 -14.11 -6.68 -17.58
CA LYS A 242 -13.22 -5.58 -18.02
C LYS A 242 -11.71 -5.90 -18.00
N ALA A 243 -11.30 -7.15 -18.18
CA ALA A 243 -9.89 -7.54 -18.06
C ALA A 243 -8.96 -6.75 -19.00
N GLU A 244 -9.33 -6.63 -20.28
CA GLU A 244 -8.54 -5.88 -21.26
C GLU A 244 -8.51 -4.36 -20.92
N GLU A 245 -9.63 -3.79 -20.48
CA GLU A 245 -9.68 -2.38 -20.05
C GLU A 245 -8.75 -2.13 -18.85
N MET A 246 -8.74 -3.02 -17.87
CA MET A 246 -7.84 -2.90 -16.71
C MET A 246 -6.37 -3.06 -17.13
N LEU A 247 -6.07 -4.01 -18.01
CA LEU A 247 -4.72 -4.19 -18.54
C LEU A 247 -4.24 -2.94 -19.30
N ASP A 248 -5.10 -2.35 -20.14
CA ASP A 248 -4.77 -1.13 -20.88
C ASP A 248 -4.41 0.04 -19.92
N TYR A 249 -5.14 0.20 -18.82
CA TYR A 249 -4.81 1.22 -17.81
C TYR A 249 -3.49 0.91 -17.09
N ILE A 250 -3.21 -0.35 -16.74
CA ILE A 250 -1.95 -0.77 -16.12
C ILE A 250 -0.77 -0.44 -17.04
N ILE A 251 -0.89 -0.79 -18.33
CA ILE A 251 0.11 -0.49 -19.36
C ILE A 251 0.25 1.02 -19.55
N LYS A 252 -0.87 1.73 -19.63
CA LYS A 252 -0.90 3.20 -19.78
C LYS A 252 -0.16 3.89 -18.64
N ALA A 253 -0.31 3.43 -17.41
CA ALA A 253 0.44 3.94 -16.26
C ALA A 253 1.93 3.59 -16.29
N GLY A 254 2.34 2.67 -17.16
CA GLY A 254 3.72 2.21 -17.28
C GLY A 254 4.13 1.24 -16.17
N VAL A 255 3.19 0.44 -15.69
CA VAL A 255 3.46 -0.68 -14.77
C VAL A 255 3.60 -1.97 -15.59
N ASP A 256 4.76 -2.60 -15.51
CA ASP A 256 5.04 -3.85 -16.20
C ASP A 256 4.74 -5.03 -15.28
N ILE A 257 3.69 -5.80 -15.62
CA ILE A 257 3.22 -6.95 -14.83
C ILE A 257 3.71 -8.30 -15.36
N ARG A 258 4.59 -8.29 -16.38
CA ARG A 258 5.14 -9.55 -16.89
C ARG A 258 6.04 -10.20 -15.83
N PRO A 259 6.04 -11.54 -15.71
CA PRO A 259 6.87 -12.24 -14.75
C PRO A 259 8.35 -11.85 -14.84
N GLU A 260 8.89 -11.67 -16.04
CA GLU A 260 10.27 -11.30 -16.29
C GLU A 260 10.63 -9.92 -15.69
N ALA A 261 9.69 -8.98 -15.68
CA ALA A 261 9.88 -7.65 -15.07
C ALA A 261 9.90 -7.70 -13.54
N MET A 262 9.43 -8.79 -12.95
CA MET A 262 9.43 -9.07 -11.52
C MET A 262 10.51 -10.08 -11.11
N ASP A 263 11.38 -10.49 -12.04
CA ASP A 263 12.41 -11.52 -11.83
C ASP A 263 11.83 -12.86 -11.33
N ILE A 264 10.67 -13.25 -11.86
CA ILE A 264 10.00 -14.53 -11.60
C ILE A 264 9.66 -15.25 -12.91
N THR A 265 9.19 -16.49 -12.80
CA THR A 265 8.80 -17.33 -13.93
C THR A 265 7.28 -17.46 -14.02
N TRP A 266 6.77 -17.92 -15.17
CA TRP A 266 5.36 -18.31 -15.33
C TRP A 266 4.98 -19.48 -14.41
N ASP A 267 5.93 -20.34 -14.03
CA ASP A 267 5.67 -21.44 -13.11
C ASP A 267 5.51 -20.92 -11.67
N ASP A 268 6.25 -19.87 -11.28
CA ASP A 268 6.03 -19.17 -10.00
C ASP A 268 4.63 -18.58 -9.93
N VAL A 269 4.18 -17.93 -11.03
CA VAL A 269 2.82 -17.38 -11.12
C VAL A 269 1.77 -18.50 -11.01
N ARG A 270 1.92 -19.60 -11.77
CA ARG A 270 0.98 -20.74 -11.69
C ARG A 270 0.91 -21.33 -10.28
N THR A 271 2.08 -21.54 -9.66
CA THR A 271 2.15 -22.06 -8.29
C THR A 271 1.41 -21.16 -7.31
N SER A 272 1.57 -19.84 -7.46
CA SER A 272 0.92 -18.84 -6.60
C SER A 272 -0.60 -18.76 -6.78
N LEU A 273 -1.12 -19.11 -7.95
CA LEU A 273 -2.56 -19.10 -8.24
C LEU A 273 -3.29 -20.39 -7.81
N VAL A 274 -2.56 -21.49 -7.60
CA VAL A 274 -3.13 -22.81 -7.29
C VAL A 274 -3.10 -23.11 -5.77
N ASN A 275 -2.18 -22.49 -5.04
CA ASN A 275 -1.99 -22.69 -3.59
C ASN A 275 -2.57 -21.54 -2.78
#